data_c0206c98fa2d252d9fcf48d1bddd5eaf
#
_entry.id   c0206c98fa2d252d9fcf48d1bddd5eaf
#
_cell.length_a   1.000
_cell.length_b   1.000
_cell.length_c   1.000
_cell.angle_alpha   90.00
_cell.angle_beta   90.00
_cell.angle_gamma   90.00
#
_symmetry.space_group_name_H-M   'P 1'
#
loop_
_entity.id
_entity.type
_entity.pdbx_description
1 polymer ?
#
loop_
_entity_poly.entity_id
_entity_poly.type
_entity_poly.pdbx_seq_one_letter_code
_entity_poly.pdbx_strand_id
1 'polypeptide(L)'
;RQPAAYCGVVGLKPTYGRVSRFGLVAFASSLDQIGPVTRTVEDNAYLLEAISGVDPMDSTSANVDVPNFVNSLTGDVRGLKIAVPKEYLGEGVGEEARNSVLEALKVLEGLGAQWEEVSLPHSKYALAAYYLLSSSEASANLSRFDGVRYGHRTDNAETLIEMYKQTRAEGFGDEVKRRIMLGTFSLSSGYYDAYYKKAQKVRTLIKKDFEDVFEKYDVIVGPTTPTPAFKIGEKVDDPLTMYANDILTIPVNLAGVPGISVPCGFAANGLPLGLQMIGKHFDESTIYRAAHAFEQATDFHKQFPKL
;
A
#
# COMPACT_ATOMS: atom_id res chain seq x y z
N ARG A 1 -4.64 -1.89 -0.54
CA ARG A 1 -4.44 -3.35 -0.37
C ARG A 1 -4.93 -3.84 1.01
N GLN A 2 -4.46 -3.27 2.12
CA GLN A 2 -4.89 -3.68 3.47
C GLN A 2 -6.41 -3.57 3.67
N PRO A 3 -7.11 -2.46 3.37
CA PRO A 3 -8.56 -2.42 3.48
C PRO A 3 -9.25 -3.46 2.61
N ALA A 4 -8.73 -3.71 1.41
CA ALA A 4 -9.26 -4.74 0.52
C ALA A 4 -9.11 -6.15 1.11
N ALA A 5 -7.94 -6.48 1.70
CA ALA A 5 -7.71 -7.74 2.38
C ALA A 5 -8.68 -7.94 3.55
N TYR A 6 -8.89 -6.91 4.38
CA TYR A 6 -9.82 -6.96 5.52
C TYR A 6 -11.28 -7.10 5.10
N CYS A 7 -11.63 -6.59 3.91
CA CYS A 7 -12.99 -6.68 3.37
C CYS A 7 -13.21 -7.89 2.45
N GLY A 8 -12.21 -8.72 2.19
CA GLY A 8 -12.33 -9.87 1.29
C GLY A 8 -12.62 -9.49 -0.17
N VAL A 9 -11.99 -8.40 -0.65
CA VAL A 9 -12.15 -7.88 -2.01
C VAL A 9 -10.78 -7.69 -2.67
N VAL A 10 -10.77 -7.42 -3.96
CA VAL A 10 -9.56 -7.14 -4.74
C VAL A 10 -9.18 -5.67 -4.60
N GLY A 11 -7.93 -5.39 -4.26
CA GLY A 11 -7.44 -4.01 -4.17
C GLY A 11 -6.05 -3.86 -4.75
N LEU A 12 -5.89 -2.98 -5.72
CA LEU A 12 -4.61 -2.68 -6.36
C LEU A 12 -4.08 -1.32 -5.92
N LYS A 13 -2.81 -1.26 -5.59
CA LYS A 13 -2.00 -0.06 -5.62
C LYS A 13 -1.14 -0.11 -6.89
N PRO A 14 -1.40 0.73 -7.91
CA PRO A 14 -0.57 0.73 -9.12
C PRO A 14 0.82 1.30 -8.85
N THR A 15 1.69 1.25 -9.83
CA THR A 15 2.97 1.95 -9.80
C THR A 15 2.77 3.44 -9.53
N TYR A 16 3.63 4.02 -8.70
CA TYR A 16 3.59 5.46 -8.44
C TYR A 16 3.67 6.25 -9.76
N GLY A 17 2.70 7.15 -9.97
CA GLY A 17 2.59 7.94 -11.19
C GLY A 17 1.80 7.29 -12.34
N ARG A 18 1.33 6.03 -12.22
CA ARG A 18 0.46 5.39 -13.22
C ARG A 18 -0.91 6.07 -13.32
N VAL A 19 -1.45 6.52 -12.20
CA VAL A 19 -2.74 7.22 -12.09
C VAL A 19 -2.48 8.63 -11.57
N SER A 20 -3.12 9.63 -12.19
CA SER A 20 -3.03 11.02 -11.75
C SER A 20 -3.54 11.20 -10.31
N ARG A 21 -2.90 12.10 -9.58
CA ARG A 21 -3.32 12.53 -8.24
C ARG A 21 -3.96 13.92 -8.26
N PHE A 22 -4.19 14.47 -9.43
CA PHE A 22 -4.85 15.78 -9.55
C PHE A 22 -6.24 15.74 -8.89
N GLY A 23 -6.52 16.71 -8.03
CA GLY A 23 -7.74 16.76 -7.23
C GLY A 23 -7.69 16.00 -5.90
N LEU A 24 -6.65 15.18 -5.65
CA LEU A 24 -6.44 14.52 -4.36
C LEU A 24 -5.82 15.50 -3.36
N VAL A 25 -6.36 15.54 -2.13
CA VAL A 25 -5.71 16.26 -1.02
C VAL A 25 -4.37 15.58 -0.72
N ALA A 26 -3.26 16.31 -0.89
CA ALA A 26 -1.93 15.76 -0.66
C ALA A 26 -1.69 15.49 0.83
N PHE A 27 -1.39 14.24 1.17
CA PHE A 27 -0.92 13.84 2.48
C PHE A 27 0.60 13.63 2.45
N ALA A 28 1.08 12.61 1.77
CA ALA A 28 2.50 12.33 1.57
C ALA A 28 2.79 12.26 0.07
N SER A 29 3.19 13.36 -0.53
CA SER A 29 3.27 13.55 -1.99
C SER A 29 4.12 12.51 -2.72
N SER A 30 5.13 11.93 -2.05
CA SER A 30 5.98 10.88 -2.62
C SER A 30 5.41 9.47 -2.47
N LEU A 31 4.24 9.32 -1.82
CA LEU A 31 3.64 8.03 -1.46
C LEU A 31 2.16 7.94 -1.87
N ASP A 32 1.45 9.07 -1.93
CA ASP A 32 0.02 9.12 -2.28
C ASP A 32 -0.23 8.46 -3.62
N GLN A 33 -1.21 7.55 -3.67
CA GLN A 33 -1.54 6.80 -4.87
C GLN A 33 -3.02 6.40 -4.87
N ILE A 34 -3.70 6.67 -5.97
CA ILE A 34 -5.06 6.20 -6.25
C ILE A 34 -4.97 4.81 -6.88
N GLY A 35 -5.88 3.92 -6.49
CA GLY A 35 -5.95 2.57 -7.06
C GLY A 35 -7.35 1.96 -6.91
N PRO A 36 -7.74 1.02 -7.80
CA PRO A 36 -9.06 0.42 -7.81
C PRO A 36 -9.25 -0.59 -6.67
N VAL A 37 -10.50 -0.64 -6.17
CA VAL A 37 -11.00 -1.69 -5.27
C VAL A 37 -12.28 -2.26 -5.89
N THR A 38 -12.32 -3.58 -6.11
CA THR A 38 -13.39 -4.27 -6.86
C THR A 38 -13.67 -5.65 -6.28
N ARG A 39 -14.67 -6.34 -6.80
CA ARG A 39 -14.95 -7.72 -6.38
C ARG A 39 -14.11 -8.75 -7.10
N THR A 40 -13.74 -8.50 -8.35
CA THR A 40 -12.98 -9.43 -9.18
C THR A 40 -11.71 -8.77 -9.70
N VAL A 41 -10.74 -9.58 -10.11
CA VAL A 41 -9.50 -9.12 -10.75
C VAL A 41 -9.81 -8.51 -12.11
N GLU A 42 -10.81 -9.03 -12.83
CA GLU A 42 -11.22 -8.51 -14.13
C GLU A 42 -11.78 -7.09 -14.00
N ASP A 43 -12.73 -6.84 -13.09
CA ASP A 43 -13.26 -5.49 -12.84
C ASP A 43 -12.14 -4.52 -12.43
N ASN A 44 -11.15 -5.02 -11.68
CA ASN A 44 -10.01 -4.23 -11.24
C ASN A 44 -9.14 -3.79 -12.43
N ALA A 45 -8.92 -4.69 -13.40
CA ALA A 45 -8.19 -4.41 -14.61
C ALA A 45 -8.91 -3.37 -15.49
N TYR A 46 -10.22 -3.51 -15.71
CA TYR A 46 -11.04 -2.51 -16.43
C TYR A 46 -10.97 -1.14 -15.78
N LEU A 47 -11.13 -1.09 -14.46
CA LEU A 47 -11.12 0.17 -13.73
C LEU A 47 -9.73 0.83 -13.76
N LEU A 48 -8.64 0.05 -13.62
CA LEU A 48 -7.29 0.60 -13.73
C LEU A 48 -7.03 1.15 -15.14
N GLU A 49 -7.44 0.44 -16.19
CA GLU A 49 -7.27 0.89 -17.56
C GLU A 49 -7.97 2.25 -17.78
N ALA A 50 -9.19 2.39 -17.27
CA ALA A 50 -9.98 3.61 -17.39
C ALA A 50 -9.38 4.84 -16.67
N ILE A 51 -8.69 4.64 -15.53
CA ILE A 51 -8.13 5.74 -14.72
C ILE A 51 -6.63 5.99 -14.93
N SER A 52 -5.95 5.13 -15.72
CA SER A 52 -4.53 5.26 -16.02
C SER A 52 -4.27 6.23 -17.17
N GLY A 53 -3.11 6.86 -17.17
CA GLY A 53 -2.65 7.72 -18.27
C GLY A 53 -1.91 8.94 -17.79
N VAL A 54 -1.38 9.69 -18.75
CA VAL A 54 -0.65 10.95 -18.50
C VAL A 54 -1.63 12.08 -18.25
N ASP A 55 -1.41 12.80 -17.15
CA ASP A 55 -2.16 13.99 -16.81
C ASP A 55 -1.20 15.20 -16.70
N PRO A 56 -1.32 16.23 -17.56
CA PRO A 56 -0.48 17.40 -17.49
C PRO A 56 -0.70 18.25 -16.23
N MET A 57 -1.80 18.02 -15.49
CA MET A 57 -2.10 18.70 -14.24
C MET A 57 -1.41 18.07 -13.03
N ASP A 58 -0.84 16.87 -13.17
CA ASP A 58 -0.03 16.18 -12.15
C ASP A 58 1.40 15.97 -12.65
N SER A 59 2.34 16.76 -12.13
CA SER A 59 3.76 16.67 -12.49
C SER A 59 4.42 15.32 -12.15
N THR A 60 3.78 14.48 -11.37
CA THR A 60 4.25 13.13 -11.03
C THR A 60 3.64 12.05 -11.91
N SER A 61 2.68 12.40 -12.76
CA SER A 61 2.10 11.48 -13.73
C SER A 61 3.17 10.99 -14.71
N ALA A 62 3.34 9.66 -14.80
CA ALA A 62 4.39 9.06 -15.61
C ALA A 62 3.98 9.04 -17.09
N ASN A 63 4.90 9.47 -17.95
CA ASN A 63 4.70 9.39 -19.40
C ASN A 63 5.08 7.99 -19.91
N VAL A 64 4.21 7.02 -19.64
CA VAL A 64 4.35 5.62 -20.08
C VAL A 64 3.03 5.13 -20.66
N ASP A 65 3.12 4.27 -21.66
CA ASP A 65 1.94 3.70 -22.29
C ASP A 65 1.08 2.94 -21.28
N VAL A 66 -0.24 3.00 -21.47
CA VAL A 66 -1.20 2.19 -20.72
C VAL A 66 -1.47 0.93 -21.52
N PRO A 67 -1.01 -0.24 -21.04
CA PRO A 67 -1.33 -1.49 -21.71
C PRO A 67 -2.82 -1.84 -21.54
N ASN A 68 -3.33 -2.69 -22.41
CA ASN A 68 -4.64 -3.30 -22.17
C ASN A 68 -4.49 -4.36 -21.07
N PHE A 69 -4.87 -4.02 -19.85
CA PHE A 69 -4.74 -4.90 -18.70
C PHE A 69 -5.67 -6.10 -18.78
N VAL A 70 -6.84 -5.94 -19.40
CA VAL A 70 -7.82 -7.02 -19.57
C VAL A 70 -7.25 -8.13 -20.48
N ASN A 71 -6.51 -7.77 -21.52
CA ASN A 71 -5.84 -8.74 -22.40
C ASN A 71 -4.75 -9.55 -21.67
N SER A 72 -4.25 -9.08 -20.54
CA SER A 72 -3.28 -9.82 -19.73
C SER A 72 -3.90 -10.94 -18.88
N LEU A 73 -5.23 -10.99 -18.74
CA LEU A 73 -5.98 -11.95 -17.94
C LEU A 73 -6.06 -13.33 -18.62
N THR A 74 -4.93 -13.87 -19.02
CA THR A 74 -4.87 -15.14 -19.79
C THR A 74 -5.10 -16.37 -18.92
N GLY A 75 -4.97 -16.27 -17.61
CA GLY A 75 -4.99 -17.41 -16.68
C GLY A 75 -3.76 -18.32 -16.77
N ASP A 76 -2.79 -18.01 -17.63
CA ASP A 76 -1.57 -18.82 -17.82
C ASP A 76 -0.40 -18.26 -17.00
N VAL A 77 0.02 -19.05 -16.00
CA VAL A 77 1.17 -18.73 -15.15
C VAL A 77 2.32 -19.73 -15.31
N ARG A 78 2.32 -20.56 -16.37
CA ARG A 78 3.39 -21.49 -16.63
C ARG A 78 4.72 -20.77 -16.80
N GLY A 79 5.72 -21.20 -16.02
CA GLY A 79 7.06 -20.62 -16.03
C GLY A 79 7.17 -19.26 -15.31
N LEU A 80 6.09 -18.76 -14.71
CA LEU A 80 6.14 -17.57 -13.86
C LEU A 80 7.03 -17.83 -12.64
N LYS A 81 8.01 -16.97 -12.42
CA LYS A 81 8.95 -17.07 -11.30
C LYS A 81 8.48 -16.19 -10.16
N ILE A 82 8.16 -16.80 -9.05
CA ILE A 82 7.64 -16.14 -7.84
C ILE A 82 8.73 -16.11 -6.77
N ALA A 83 8.99 -14.93 -6.21
CA ALA A 83 9.82 -14.74 -5.04
C ALA A 83 8.95 -14.64 -3.78
N VAL A 84 9.32 -15.33 -2.72
CA VAL A 84 8.64 -15.28 -1.42
C VAL A 84 9.61 -14.78 -0.37
N PRO A 85 9.50 -13.51 0.08
CA PRO A 85 10.40 -12.99 1.09
C PRO A 85 10.19 -13.71 2.43
N LYS A 86 11.26 -14.27 3.01
CA LYS A 86 11.20 -14.92 4.32
C LYS A 86 10.71 -13.97 5.42
N GLU A 87 10.99 -12.66 5.27
CA GLU A 87 10.53 -11.62 6.18
C GLU A 87 9.00 -11.46 6.16
N TYR A 88 8.34 -11.81 5.04
CA TYR A 88 6.88 -11.74 4.91
C TYR A 88 6.16 -12.95 5.51
N LEU A 89 6.89 -14.03 5.82
CA LEU A 89 6.37 -15.22 6.49
C LEU A 89 6.97 -15.41 7.90
N GLY A 90 7.77 -14.44 8.35
CA GLY A 90 8.53 -14.49 9.59
C GLY A 90 7.76 -14.07 10.85
N GLU A 91 8.53 -13.60 11.83
CA GLU A 91 8.02 -13.12 13.11
C GLU A 91 7.05 -11.94 12.91
N GLY A 92 5.97 -11.92 13.69
CA GLY A 92 4.92 -10.88 13.61
C GLY A 92 3.81 -11.18 12.59
N VAL A 93 3.96 -12.21 11.75
CA VAL A 93 2.90 -12.69 10.84
C VAL A 93 2.16 -13.86 11.48
N GLY A 94 0.84 -13.74 11.60
CA GLY A 94 -0.02 -14.75 12.17
C GLY A 94 0.02 -16.07 11.38
N GLU A 95 -0.15 -17.18 12.07
CA GLU A 95 -0.08 -18.52 11.47
C GLU A 95 -1.12 -18.71 10.35
N GLU A 96 -2.35 -18.21 10.56
CA GLU A 96 -3.42 -18.32 9.57
C GLU A 96 -3.07 -17.57 8.27
N ALA A 97 -2.52 -16.35 8.38
CA ALA A 97 -2.08 -15.56 7.23
C ALA A 97 -0.90 -16.24 6.50
N ARG A 98 0.05 -16.81 7.24
CA ARG A 98 1.16 -17.56 6.67
C ARG A 98 0.67 -18.81 5.93
N ASN A 99 -0.17 -19.61 6.57
CA ASN A 99 -0.68 -20.86 6.00
C ASN A 99 -1.53 -20.60 4.75
N SER A 100 -2.36 -19.54 4.73
CA SER A 100 -3.16 -19.19 3.55
C SER A 100 -2.29 -18.84 2.34
N VAL A 101 -1.14 -18.18 2.56
CA VAL A 101 -0.18 -17.89 1.48
C VAL A 101 0.51 -19.15 1.00
N LEU A 102 0.92 -20.05 1.89
CA LEU A 102 1.54 -21.32 1.50
C LEU A 102 0.57 -22.20 0.68
N GLU A 103 -0.72 -22.23 1.03
CA GLU A 103 -1.73 -22.91 0.22
C GLU A 103 -1.94 -22.21 -1.14
N ALA A 104 -1.95 -20.88 -1.18
CA ALA A 104 -2.04 -20.13 -2.43
C ALA A 104 -0.84 -20.41 -3.36
N LEU A 105 0.37 -20.52 -2.81
CA LEU A 105 1.56 -20.91 -3.56
C LEU A 105 1.45 -22.32 -4.17
N LYS A 106 0.87 -23.29 -3.43
CA LYS A 106 0.60 -24.63 -3.98
C LYS A 106 -0.38 -24.58 -5.17
N VAL A 107 -1.41 -23.73 -5.09
CA VAL A 107 -2.32 -23.54 -6.22
C VAL A 107 -1.58 -22.99 -7.45
N LEU A 108 -0.78 -21.94 -7.27
CA LEU A 108 0.00 -21.34 -8.37
C LEU A 108 1.05 -22.32 -8.95
N GLU A 109 1.70 -23.11 -8.10
CA GLU A 109 2.62 -24.18 -8.51
C GLU A 109 1.89 -25.26 -9.31
N GLY A 110 0.69 -25.66 -8.87
CA GLY A 110 -0.17 -26.58 -9.62
C GLY A 110 -0.59 -26.07 -11.00
N LEU A 111 -0.62 -24.76 -11.20
CA LEU A 111 -0.86 -24.09 -12.47
C LEU A 111 0.42 -23.89 -13.31
N GLY A 112 1.59 -24.30 -12.80
CA GLY A 112 2.86 -24.28 -13.51
C GLY A 112 3.78 -23.10 -13.20
N ALA A 113 3.49 -22.29 -12.18
CA ALA A 113 4.42 -21.32 -11.65
C ALA A 113 5.52 -22.00 -10.83
N GLN A 114 6.64 -21.32 -10.61
CA GLN A 114 7.73 -21.76 -9.76
C GLN A 114 7.99 -20.73 -8.68
N TRP A 115 8.26 -21.16 -7.45
CA TRP A 115 8.56 -20.21 -6.39
C TRP A 115 9.79 -20.58 -5.59
N GLU A 116 10.47 -19.56 -5.08
CA GLU A 116 11.65 -19.69 -4.23
C GLU A 116 11.59 -18.68 -3.08
N GLU A 117 12.19 -19.06 -1.94
CA GLU A 117 12.39 -18.14 -0.83
C GLU A 117 13.53 -17.17 -1.13
N VAL A 118 13.30 -15.88 -0.84
CA VAL A 118 14.27 -14.80 -1.00
C VAL A 118 14.36 -13.97 0.28
N SER A 119 15.20 -12.94 0.29
CA SER A 119 15.29 -11.97 1.39
C SER A 119 15.12 -10.54 0.88
N LEU A 120 14.38 -9.72 1.65
CA LEU A 120 14.30 -8.27 1.54
C LEU A 120 14.87 -7.67 2.85
N PRO A 121 16.19 -7.66 3.03
CA PRO A 121 16.85 -7.45 4.33
C PRO A 121 16.58 -6.08 4.95
N HIS A 122 16.25 -5.06 4.15
CA HIS A 122 15.95 -3.71 4.63
C HIS A 122 14.46 -3.50 4.97
N SER A 123 13.57 -4.46 4.69
CA SER A 123 12.12 -4.36 4.98
C SER A 123 11.84 -4.14 6.46
N LYS A 124 12.66 -4.66 7.37
CA LYS A 124 12.57 -4.42 8.82
C LYS A 124 12.64 -2.94 9.23
N TYR A 125 13.19 -2.08 8.39
CA TYR A 125 13.27 -0.63 8.64
C TYR A 125 12.12 0.15 7.99
N ALA A 126 11.26 -0.52 7.22
CA ALA A 126 10.26 0.15 6.39
C ALA A 126 9.24 0.92 7.22
N LEU A 127 8.77 0.36 8.33
CA LEU A 127 7.80 1.00 9.20
C LEU A 127 8.34 2.34 9.73
N ALA A 128 9.53 2.35 10.32
CA ALA A 128 10.16 3.56 10.85
C ALA A 128 10.44 4.59 9.75
N ALA A 129 10.98 4.16 8.60
CA ALA A 129 11.25 5.05 7.47
C ALA A 129 9.96 5.69 6.93
N TYR A 130 8.89 4.90 6.79
CA TYR A 130 7.59 5.39 6.33
C TYR A 130 7.02 6.46 7.26
N TYR A 131 6.96 6.21 8.58
CA TYR A 131 6.36 7.17 9.51
C TYR A 131 7.16 8.47 9.60
N LEU A 132 8.48 8.42 9.47
CA LEU A 132 9.31 9.62 9.36
C LEU A 132 9.03 10.39 8.06
N LEU A 133 9.02 9.73 6.92
CA LEU A 133 8.80 10.36 5.62
C LEU A 133 7.37 10.88 5.47
N SER A 134 6.37 10.03 5.74
CA SER A 134 4.96 10.40 5.57
C SER A 134 4.55 11.52 6.51
N SER A 135 5.00 11.52 7.76
CA SER A 135 4.72 12.59 8.72
C SER A 135 5.40 13.89 8.34
N SER A 136 6.65 13.84 7.84
CA SER A 136 7.38 15.01 7.35
C SER A 136 6.68 15.65 6.16
N GLU A 137 6.27 14.84 5.18
CA GLU A 137 5.55 15.32 4.01
C GLU A 137 4.15 15.83 4.37
N ALA A 138 3.43 15.14 5.27
CA ALA A 138 2.13 15.58 5.77
C ALA A 138 2.22 16.93 6.50
N SER A 139 3.23 17.14 7.34
CA SER A 139 3.47 18.43 8.01
C SER A 139 3.62 19.56 6.98
N ALA A 140 4.39 19.34 5.91
CA ALA A 140 4.59 20.32 4.83
C ALA A 140 3.32 20.53 3.99
N ASN A 141 2.65 19.44 3.57
CA ASN A 141 1.47 19.50 2.70
C ASN A 141 0.26 20.10 3.42
N LEU A 142 0.00 19.70 4.67
CA LEU A 142 -1.15 20.17 5.43
C LEU A 142 -0.97 21.56 6.02
N SER A 143 0.21 22.18 5.88
CA SER A 143 0.43 23.58 6.25
C SER A 143 -0.43 24.57 5.43
N ARG A 144 -0.91 24.15 4.24
CA ARG A 144 -1.77 24.93 3.36
C ARG A 144 -3.17 25.17 3.92
N PHE A 145 -3.62 24.33 4.82
CA PHE A 145 -4.95 24.41 5.44
C PHE A 145 -4.85 25.30 6.69
N ASP A 146 -4.84 26.59 6.46
CA ASP A 146 -4.62 27.63 7.47
C ASP A 146 -5.86 28.52 7.72
N GLY A 147 -6.98 28.24 7.01
CA GLY A 147 -8.22 29.00 7.12
C GLY A 147 -8.26 30.27 6.26
N VAL A 148 -7.21 30.53 5.45
CA VAL A 148 -7.16 31.75 4.58
C VAL A 148 -7.60 31.42 3.17
N ARG A 149 -7.03 30.37 2.55
CA ARG A 149 -7.21 30.09 1.11
C ARG A 149 -8.40 29.19 0.84
N TYR A 150 -8.53 28.12 1.60
CA TYR A 150 -9.56 27.07 1.45
C TYR A 150 -9.61 26.18 2.67
N GLY A 151 -10.66 25.37 2.74
CA GLY A 151 -10.95 24.47 3.85
C GLY A 151 -11.72 25.14 4.98
N HIS A 152 -11.76 24.49 6.13
CA HIS A 152 -12.39 25.01 7.33
C HIS A 152 -11.69 26.29 7.81
N ARG A 153 -12.48 27.27 8.27
CA ARG A 153 -12.03 28.46 8.99
C ARG A 153 -12.86 28.63 10.25
N THR A 154 -12.20 28.86 11.38
CA THR A 154 -12.90 29.15 12.64
C THR A 154 -13.64 30.50 12.57
N ASP A 155 -14.81 30.53 13.21
CA ASP A 155 -15.60 31.77 13.38
C ASP A 155 -15.23 32.54 14.67
N ASN A 156 -14.38 31.95 15.55
CA ASN A 156 -14.16 32.39 16.91
C ASN A 156 -12.73 32.91 17.13
N ALA A 157 -12.22 33.80 16.26
CA ALA A 157 -10.87 34.34 16.40
C ALA A 157 -10.87 35.87 16.36
N GLU A 158 -10.19 36.50 17.32
CA GLU A 158 -10.01 37.94 17.37
C GLU A 158 -8.75 38.41 16.64
N THR A 159 -7.75 37.54 16.56
CA THR A 159 -6.47 37.84 15.88
C THR A 159 -6.14 36.84 14.78
N LEU A 160 -5.27 37.20 13.84
CA LEU A 160 -4.81 36.31 12.77
C LEU A 160 -4.12 35.05 13.32
N ILE A 161 -3.34 35.19 14.38
CA ILE A 161 -2.65 34.04 14.99
C ILE A 161 -3.64 33.08 15.67
N GLU A 162 -4.65 33.61 16.33
CA GLU A 162 -5.73 32.80 16.92
C GLU A 162 -6.53 32.11 15.81
N MET A 163 -6.85 32.79 14.73
CA MET A 163 -7.54 32.20 13.58
C MET A 163 -6.77 31.00 13.05
N TYR A 164 -5.45 31.09 12.81
CA TYR A 164 -4.64 29.95 12.41
C TYR A 164 -4.68 28.79 13.43
N LYS A 165 -4.48 29.09 14.70
CA LYS A 165 -4.45 28.08 15.77
C LYS A 165 -5.79 27.35 15.91
N GLN A 166 -6.87 28.08 16.00
CA GLN A 166 -8.21 27.53 16.21
C GLN A 166 -8.69 26.76 14.96
N THR A 167 -8.52 27.33 13.76
CA THR A 167 -8.83 26.64 12.51
C THR A 167 -8.17 25.26 12.44
N ARG A 168 -6.89 25.19 12.73
CA ARG A 168 -6.13 23.93 12.67
C ARG A 168 -6.50 22.99 13.83
N ALA A 169 -6.81 23.53 15.00
CA ALA A 169 -7.27 22.75 16.15
C ALA A 169 -8.64 22.09 15.89
N GLU A 170 -9.56 22.82 15.27
CA GLU A 170 -10.90 22.35 14.93
C GLU A 170 -10.91 21.45 13.69
N GLY A 171 -10.16 21.81 12.65
CA GLY A 171 -10.20 21.19 11.34
C GLY A 171 -9.43 19.87 11.21
N PHE A 172 -8.46 19.60 12.10
CA PHE A 172 -7.68 18.36 12.07
C PHE A 172 -8.03 17.43 13.21
N GLY A 173 -8.26 16.15 12.89
CA GLY A 173 -8.39 15.09 13.89
C GLY A 173 -7.06 14.79 14.62
N ASP A 174 -7.14 14.05 15.71
CA ASP A 174 -5.99 13.85 16.62
C ASP A 174 -4.83 13.10 15.97
N GLU A 175 -5.09 12.09 15.15
CA GLU A 175 -4.04 11.35 14.43
C GLU A 175 -3.33 12.27 13.42
N VAL A 176 -4.06 13.12 12.71
CA VAL A 176 -3.46 14.08 11.77
C VAL A 176 -2.60 15.10 12.52
N LYS A 177 -3.06 15.63 13.65
CA LYS A 177 -2.28 16.51 14.52
C LYS A 177 -0.98 15.83 14.98
N ARG A 178 -1.07 14.57 15.43
CA ARG A 178 0.09 13.77 15.83
C ARG A 178 1.13 13.68 14.70
N ARG A 179 0.72 13.36 13.49
CA ARG A 179 1.60 13.28 12.32
C ARG A 179 2.20 14.62 11.94
N ILE A 180 1.44 15.70 11.99
CA ILE A 180 1.96 17.06 11.78
C ILE A 180 3.05 17.39 12.80
N MET A 181 2.84 17.08 14.08
CA MET A 181 3.82 17.32 15.13
C MET A 181 5.10 16.50 14.93
N LEU A 182 4.97 15.21 14.66
CA LEU A 182 6.11 14.32 14.36
C LEU A 182 6.90 14.79 13.13
N GLY A 183 6.20 15.19 12.08
CA GLY A 183 6.80 15.70 10.86
C GLY A 183 7.54 17.03 11.09
N THR A 184 6.95 17.95 11.81
CA THR A 184 7.57 19.22 12.19
C THR A 184 8.85 18.98 12.99
N PHE A 185 8.83 18.05 13.93
CA PHE A 185 10.00 17.66 14.72
C PHE A 185 11.11 17.08 13.81
N SER A 186 10.78 16.12 12.96
CA SER A 186 11.78 15.46 12.08
C SER A 186 12.38 16.39 11.04
N LEU A 187 11.69 17.47 10.67
CA LEU A 187 12.18 18.50 9.74
C LEU A 187 12.89 19.67 10.44
N SER A 188 12.85 19.72 11.76
CA SER A 188 13.46 20.84 12.50
C SER A 188 14.98 20.85 12.45
N SER A 189 15.57 22.03 12.68
CA SER A 189 17.02 22.20 12.70
C SER A 189 17.68 21.25 13.73
N GLY A 190 18.75 20.58 13.32
CA GLY A 190 19.47 19.58 14.12
C GLY A 190 18.91 18.15 14.00
N TYR A 191 17.66 17.97 13.59
CA TYR A 191 17.03 16.63 13.45
C TYR A 191 16.84 16.20 12.00
N TYR A 192 16.80 17.12 11.05
CA TYR A 192 16.59 16.87 9.63
C TYR A 192 17.56 15.80 9.06
N ASP A 193 18.85 15.92 9.34
CA ASP A 193 19.86 14.98 8.85
C ASP A 193 19.76 13.62 9.55
N ALA A 194 19.47 13.63 10.85
CA ALA A 194 19.39 12.42 11.67
C ALA A 194 18.15 11.58 11.38
N TYR A 195 17.03 12.21 11.03
CA TYR A 195 15.75 11.52 10.81
C TYR A 195 15.33 11.53 9.35
N TYR A 196 15.00 12.67 8.76
CA TYR A 196 14.42 12.73 7.42
C TYR A 196 15.40 12.24 6.35
N LYS A 197 16.62 12.77 6.30
CA LYS A 197 17.62 12.31 5.31
C LYS A 197 18.00 10.84 5.52
N LYS A 198 18.08 10.36 6.76
CA LYS A 198 18.35 8.96 7.05
C LYS A 198 17.21 8.07 6.54
N ALA A 199 15.95 8.46 6.76
CA ALA A 199 14.80 7.73 6.25
C ALA A 199 14.78 7.68 4.71
N GLN A 200 15.17 8.76 4.01
CA GLN A 200 15.32 8.76 2.55
C GLN A 200 16.39 7.77 2.07
N LYS A 201 17.52 7.70 2.75
CA LYS A 201 18.58 6.71 2.43
C LYS A 201 18.08 5.28 2.64
N VAL A 202 17.35 5.02 3.72
CA VAL A 202 16.74 3.71 3.99
C VAL A 202 15.72 3.36 2.91
N ARG A 203 14.88 4.32 2.47
CA ARG A 203 13.95 4.14 1.35
C ARG A 203 14.68 3.68 0.07
N THR A 204 15.84 4.27 -0.23
CA THR A 204 16.65 3.87 -1.39
C THR A 204 17.13 2.42 -1.27
N LEU A 205 17.53 1.98 -0.08
CA LEU A 205 17.94 0.59 0.16
C LEU A 205 16.77 -0.39 0.03
N ILE A 206 15.60 -0.02 0.57
CA ILE A 206 14.38 -0.83 0.41
C ILE A 206 14.02 -0.97 -1.07
N LYS A 207 14.04 0.14 -1.84
CA LYS A 207 13.79 0.10 -3.28
C LYS A 207 14.76 -0.84 -3.99
N LYS A 208 16.04 -0.79 -3.62
CA LYS A 208 17.07 -1.66 -4.18
C LYS A 208 16.82 -3.14 -3.89
N ASP A 209 16.35 -3.50 -2.70
CA ASP A 209 15.98 -4.90 -2.39
C ASP A 209 14.95 -5.44 -3.40
N PHE A 210 13.92 -4.65 -3.74
CA PHE A 210 12.93 -5.02 -4.74
C PHE A 210 13.54 -5.13 -6.14
N GLU A 211 14.35 -4.15 -6.55
CA GLU A 211 15.03 -4.15 -7.86
C GLU A 211 15.90 -5.41 -8.01
N ASP A 212 16.71 -5.75 -7.01
CA ASP A 212 17.58 -6.92 -7.02
C ASP A 212 16.79 -8.24 -7.14
N VAL A 213 15.66 -8.37 -6.45
CA VAL A 213 14.78 -9.54 -6.56
C VAL A 213 14.14 -9.60 -7.95
N PHE A 214 13.70 -8.48 -8.50
CA PHE A 214 13.06 -8.41 -9.82
C PHE A 214 14.02 -8.63 -11.00
N GLU A 215 15.33 -8.69 -10.79
CA GLU A 215 16.27 -9.14 -11.83
C GLU A 215 16.05 -10.63 -12.19
N LYS A 216 15.56 -11.44 -11.24
CA LYS A 216 15.44 -12.90 -11.38
C LYS A 216 14.01 -13.41 -11.36
N TYR A 217 13.10 -12.67 -10.72
CA TYR A 217 11.72 -13.07 -10.48
C TYR A 217 10.75 -12.08 -11.14
N ASP A 218 9.55 -12.56 -11.42
CA ASP A 218 8.51 -11.80 -12.09
C ASP A 218 7.55 -11.16 -11.09
N VAL A 219 7.25 -11.88 -10.01
CA VAL A 219 6.29 -11.47 -8.97
C VAL A 219 6.84 -11.80 -7.59
N ILE A 220 6.63 -10.91 -6.63
CA ILE A 220 6.85 -11.19 -5.20
C ILE A 220 5.50 -11.49 -4.57
N VAL A 221 5.42 -12.55 -3.75
CA VAL A 221 4.18 -12.98 -3.10
C VAL A 221 4.35 -13.03 -1.59
N GLY A 222 3.30 -12.65 -0.87
CA GLY A 222 3.22 -12.73 0.58
C GLY A 222 1.82 -12.40 1.09
N PRO A 223 1.56 -12.43 2.39
CA PRO A 223 0.29 -11.97 2.93
C PRO A 223 0.16 -10.45 2.79
N THR A 224 -1.08 -9.97 2.61
CA THR A 224 -1.34 -8.53 2.56
C THR A 224 -1.24 -7.90 3.94
N THR A 225 -1.75 -8.61 4.94
CA THR A 225 -1.77 -8.17 6.35
C THR A 225 -1.25 -9.27 7.26
N PRO A 226 -0.61 -8.93 8.38
CA PRO A 226 -0.08 -9.94 9.31
C PRO A 226 -1.17 -10.74 10.01
N THR A 227 -2.37 -10.18 10.15
CA THR A 227 -3.53 -10.79 10.82
C THR A 227 -4.80 -10.47 10.05
N PRO A 228 -5.92 -11.20 10.26
CA PRO A 228 -7.23 -10.76 9.80
C PRO A 228 -7.63 -9.43 10.47
N ALA A 229 -8.76 -8.86 10.04
CA ALA A 229 -9.28 -7.60 10.60
C ALA A 229 -9.53 -7.71 12.12
N PHE A 230 -9.29 -6.63 12.81
CA PHE A 230 -9.54 -6.45 14.25
C PHE A 230 -10.88 -5.76 14.50
N LYS A 231 -11.40 -5.83 15.72
CA LYS A 231 -12.67 -5.20 16.08
C LYS A 231 -12.56 -3.67 16.08
N ILE A 232 -13.67 -3.00 15.79
CA ILE A 232 -13.75 -1.54 15.87
C ILE A 232 -13.42 -1.10 17.31
N GLY A 233 -12.45 -0.19 17.44
CA GLY A 233 -11.97 0.32 18.72
C GLY A 233 -10.90 -0.52 19.43
N GLU A 234 -10.59 -1.74 18.97
CA GLU A 234 -9.66 -2.64 19.67
C GLU A 234 -8.22 -2.13 19.78
N LYS A 235 -7.76 -1.31 18.81
CA LYS A 235 -6.37 -0.83 18.75
C LYS A 235 -6.22 0.69 18.86
N VAL A 236 -7.25 1.38 19.31
CA VAL A 236 -7.27 2.86 19.34
C VAL A 236 -6.27 3.42 20.35
N ASP A 237 -6.07 2.73 21.47
CA ASP A 237 -5.22 3.20 22.56
C ASP A 237 -3.74 2.84 22.39
N ASP A 238 -3.39 2.00 21.38
CA ASP A 238 -2.01 1.62 21.07
C ASP A 238 -1.66 1.91 19.60
N PRO A 239 -1.16 3.12 19.29
CA PRO A 239 -0.77 3.49 17.93
C PRO A 239 0.31 2.57 17.33
N LEU A 240 1.22 2.02 18.13
CA LEU A 240 2.29 1.16 17.61
C LEU A 240 1.75 -0.19 17.12
N THR A 241 0.85 -0.79 17.90
CA THR A 241 0.14 -2.01 17.47
C THR A 241 -0.75 -1.76 16.26
N MET A 242 -1.39 -0.59 16.16
CA MET A 242 -2.13 -0.20 14.97
C MET A 242 -1.20 -0.11 13.75
N TYR A 243 -0.07 0.55 13.88
CA TYR A 243 0.91 0.74 12.81
C TYR A 243 1.56 -0.58 12.35
N ALA A 244 1.73 -1.55 13.24
CA ALA A 244 2.29 -2.85 12.90
C ALA A 244 1.45 -3.63 11.87
N ASN A 245 0.16 -3.32 11.72
CA ASN A 245 -0.67 -3.94 10.68
C ASN A 245 -0.25 -3.55 9.26
N ASP A 246 0.50 -2.45 9.09
CA ASP A 246 0.93 -1.93 7.79
C ASP A 246 2.27 -2.52 7.32
N ILE A 247 2.94 -3.33 8.14
CA ILE A 247 4.34 -3.76 7.95
C ILE A 247 4.60 -4.44 6.60
N LEU A 248 3.61 -5.14 6.04
CA LEU A 248 3.72 -5.88 4.78
C LEU A 248 3.36 -5.05 3.54
N THR A 249 2.65 -3.93 3.72
CA THR A 249 2.23 -3.06 2.61
C THR A 249 3.14 -1.83 2.44
N ILE A 250 3.73 -1.36 3.53
CA ILE A 250 4.61 -0.18 3.55
C ILE A 250 5.83 -0.33 2.63
N PRO A 251 6.60 -1.44 2.61
CA PRO A 251 7.78 -1.57 1.75
C PRO A 251 7.45 -1.34 0.27
N VAL A 252 6.30 -1.82 -0.19
CA VAL A 252 5.80 -1.66 -1.56
C VAL A 252 5.52 -0.20 -1.92
N ASN A 253 5.02 0.58 -0.95
CA ASN A 253 4.80 2.02 -1.11
C ASN A 253 6.13 2.77 -1.17
N LEU A 254 7.07 2.44 -0.29
CA LEU A 254 8.40 3.06 -0.26
C LEU A 254 9.19 2.77 -1.54
N ALA A 255 9.09 1.55 -2.07
CA ALA A 255 9.71 1.17 -3.33
C ALA A 255 9.01 1.79 -4.56
N GLY A 256 7.73 2.17 -4.44
CA GLY A 256 6.94 2.75 -5.54
C GLY A 256 6.39 1.72 -6.55
N VAL A 257 6.62 0.42 -6.32
CA VAL A 257 6.20 -0.68 -7.20
C VAL A 257 4.71 -1.00 -7.06
N PRO A 258 4.06 -1.60 -8.06
CA PRO A 258 2.65 -1.99 -7.99
C PRO A 258 2.46 -3.22 -7.09
N GLY A 259 1.27 -3.35 -6.52
CA GLY A 259 0.89 -4.53 -5.76
C GLY A 259 -0.62 -4.67 -5.65
N ILE A 260 -1.11 -5.90 -5.80
CA ILE A 260 -2.52 -6.27 -5.69
C ILE A 260 -2.73 -7.15 -4.47
N SER A 261 -3.87 -7.01 -3.82
CA SER A 261 -4.38 -7.95 -2.82
C SER A 261 -5.60 -8.65 -3.36
N VAL A 262 -5.62 -9.98 -3.26
CA VAL A 262 -6.78 -10.81 -3.63
C VAL A 262 -7.16 -11.71 -2.45
N PRO A 263 -8.44 -12.07 -2.26
CA PRO A 263 -8.86 -13.01 -1.23
C PRO A 263 -8.19 -14.38 -1.42
N CYS A 264 -7.62 -14.95 -0.36
CA CYS A 264 -6.92 -16.24 -0.44
C CYS A 264 -7.30 -17.25 0.66
N GLY A 265 -8.34 -16.96 1.41
CA GLY A 265 -8.82 -17.83 2.48
C GLY A 265 -9.59 -17.07 3.55
N PHE A 266 -9.95 -17.80 4.58
CA PHE A 266 -10.63 -17.26 5.76
C PHE A 266 -9.96 -17.78 7.02
N ALA A 267 -9.83 -16.91 8.01
CA ALA A 267 -9.39 -17.29 9.36
C ALA A 267 -10.46 -18.12 10.06
N ALA A 268 -10.11 -18.77 11.17
CA ALA A 268 -11.02 -19.62 11.94
C ALA A 268 -12.29 -18.88 12.41
N ASN A 269 -12.21 -17.57 12.59
CA ASN A 269 -13.34 -16.71 12.93
C ASN A 269 -14.18 -16.26 11.71
N GLY A 270 -13.88 -16.75 10.51
CA GLY A 270 -14.59 -16.42 9.26
C GLY A 270 -14.17 -15.11 8.60
N LEU A 271 -13.19 -14.38 9.15
CA LEU A 271 -12.68 -13.14 8.53
C LEU A 271 -11.75 -13.45 7.36
N PRO A 272 -11.79 -12.65 6.27
CA PRO A 272 -11.00 -12.90 5.09
C PRO A 272 -9.50 -12.67 5.31
N LEU A 273 -8.70 -13.39 4.53
CA LEU A 273 -7.25 -13.29 4.42
C LEU A 273 -6.87 -12.87 3.00
N GLY A 274 -5.89 -12.00 2.86
CA GLY A 274 -5.44 -11.45 1.58
C GLY A 274 -4.06 -11.92 1.16
N LEU A 275 -3.96 -12.42 -0.08
CA LEU A 275 -2.70 -12.68 -0.78
C LEU A 275 -2.24 -11.40 -1.48
N GLN A 276 -1.03 -10.96 -1.21
CA GLN A 276 -0.41 -9.84 -1.90
C GLN A 276 0.51 -10.35 -3.00
N MET A 277 0.33 -9.84 -4.21
CA MET A 277 1.23 -10.03 -5.34
C MET A 277 1.80 -8.68 -5.75
N ILE A 278 3.14 -8.58 -5.85
CA ILE A 278 3.88 -7.35 -6.09
C ILE A 278 4.66 -7.53 -7.38
N GLY A 279 4.62 -6.55 -8.28
CA GLY A 279 5.27 -6.60 -9.60
C GLY A 279 6.36 -5.55 -9.78
N LYS A 280 7.03 -5.62 -10.93
CA LYS A 280 7.99 -4.61 -11.39
C LYS A 280 7.30 -3.27 -11.63
N HIS A 281 8.06 -2.19 -11.62
CA HIS A 281 7.54 -0.88 -12.00
C HIS A 281 6.86 -0.94 -13.38
N PHE A 282 5.64 -0.45 -13.45
CA PHE A 282 4.81 -0.40 -14.66
C PHE A 282 4.47 -1.76 -15.30
N ASP A 283 4.64 -2.86 -14.56
CA ASP A 283 4.28 -4.20 -14.99
C ASP A 283 3.05 -4.73 -14.20
N GLU A 284 2.00 -3.93 -14.15
CA GLU A 284 0.72 -4.34 -13.56
C GLU A 284 0.12 -5.52 -14.31
N SER A 285 0.42 -5.68 -15.60
CA SER A 285 -0.05 -6.80 -16.43
C SER A 285 0.37 -8.15 -15.89
N THR A 286 1.63 -8.29 -15.43
CA THR A 286 2.11 -9.55 -14.86
C THR A 286 1.43 -9.90 -13.56
N ILE A 287 1.20 -8.91 -12.65
CA ILE A 287 0.46 -9.19 -11.41
C ILE A 287 -1.02 -9.46 -11.66
N TYR A 288 -1.65 -8.82 -12.64
CA TYR A 288 -3.01 -9.13 -13.04
C TYR A 288 -3.14 -10.55 -13.58
N ARG A 289 -2.21 -10.99 -14.44
CA ARG A 289 -2.16 -12.35 -14.96
C ARG A 289 -2.06 -13.37 -13.83
N ALA A 290 -1.17 -13.15 -12.85
CA ALA A 290 -0.99 -14.05 -11.71
C ALA A 290 -2.22 -14.05 -10.78
N ALA A 291 -2.75 -12.87 -10.47
CA ALA A 291 -3.92 -12.71 -9.62
C ALA A 291 -5.17 -13.35 -10.24
N HIS A 292 -5.40 -13.14 -11.55
CA HIS A 292 -6.51 -13.73 -12.27
C HIS A 292 -6.41 -15.26 -12.33
N ALA A 293 -5.23 -15.81 -12.62
CA ALA A 293 -5.03 -17.26 -12.62
C ALA A 293 -5.37 -17.89 -11.25
N PHE A 294 -4.95 -17.25 -10.16
CA PHE A 294 -5.30 -17.67 -8.81
C PHE A 294 -6.80 -17.54 -8.52
N GLU A 295 -7.42 -16.42 -8.89
CA GLU A 295 -8.86 -16.18 -8.71
C GLU A 295 -9.69 -17.23 -9.45
N GLN A 296 -9.34 -17.57 -10.69
CA GLN A 296 -10.05 -18.57 -11.48
C GLN A 296 -9.88 -20.01 -10.96
N ALA A 297 -8.78 -20.30 -10.28
CA ALA A 297 -8.51 -21.61 -9.68
C ALA A 297 -9.15 -21.77 -8.28
N THR A 298 -9.75 -20.71 -7.74
CA THR A 298 -10.31 -20.69 -6.37
C THR A 298 -11.69 -20.01 -6.34
N ASP A 299 -12.43 -20.20 -5.23
CA ASP A 299 -13.76 -19.64 -5.06
C ASP A 299 -13.86 -18.58 -3.95
N PHE A 300 -12.72 -18.07 -3.47
CA PHE A 300 -12.72 -17.12 -2.35
C PHE A 300 -13.42 -15.80 -2.69
N HIS A 301 -13.28 -15.29 -3.91
CA HIS A 301 -13.93 -14.07 -4.40
C HIS A 301 -15.45 -14.19 -4.52
N LYS A 302 -16.00 -15.42 -4.58
CA LYS A 302 -17.45 -15.68 -4.68
C LYS A 302 -18.15 -15.66 -3.32
N GLN A 303 -17.38 -15.64 -2.24
CA GLN A 303 -17.96 -15.67 -0.90
C GLN A 303 -18.33 -14.26 -0.43
N PHE A 304 -19.45 -14.17 0.26
CA PHE A 304 -19.99 -12.94 0.84
C PHE A 304 -20.14 -13.11 2.35
N PRO A 305 -20.01 -12.01 3.14
CA PRO A 305 -20.31 -12.09 4.55
C PRO A 305 -21.77 -12.49 4.76
N LYS A 306 -22.01 -13.35 5.74
CA LYS A 306 -23.35 -13.65 6.22
C LYS A 306 -23.75 -12.53 7.16
N LEU A 307 -24.68 -11.69 6.72
CA LEU A 307 -25.25 -10.58 7.51
C LEU A 307 -26.39 -11.09 8.40
#